data_5243dce213705f306b75d633bea8ca77
#
_entry.id   5243dce213705f306b75d633bea8ca77
#
_cell.length_a   1.000
_cell.length_b   1.000
_cell.length_c   1.000
_cell.angle_alpha   90.00
_cell.angle_beta   90.00
_cell.angle_gamma   90.00
#
_symmetry.space_group_name_H-M   'P 1'
#
loop_
_entity.id
_entity.type
_entity.pdbx_description
1 polymer ?
#
loop_
_entity_poly.entity_id
_entity_poly.type
_entity_poly.pdbx_seq_one_letter_code
_entity_poly.pdbx_strand_id
1 'polypeptide(L)'
;MSAKTDMPAGAVMDVERIMQMIPHRYPFLMIDRVVDVVADKSAVGIKNVTINEYFFQGHFPGHAVMPGVLLIEAMAQTAAVFVVHTLGPDAEGKLVYFMSIENAKFRRPVVPGDQLHVHVTKERNRGPVWKLYGEVKVDGHTVADATFAAMIRDRE
;
A
#
# COMPACT_ATOMS: atom_id res chain seq x y z
N MET A 1 20.42 12.19 -4.24
CA MET A 1 19.95 13.37 -3.52
C MET A 1 19.75 13.04 -2.07
N SER A 2 20.60 13.61 -1.26
CA SER A 2 20.62 13.34 0.18
C SER A 2 19.36 13.79 0.93
N ALA A 3 18.57 14.67 0.33
CA ALA A 3 17.35 15.19 0.96
C ALA A 3 16.25 14.14 1.21
N LYS A 4 16.44 12.94 0.69
CA LYS A 4 15.43 11.87 0.77
C LYS A 4 15.43 11.12 2.08
N THR A 5 16.51 11.20 2.84
CA THR A 5 16.67 10.41 4.07
C THR A 5 16.18 11.12 5.32
N ASP A 6 15.92 12.41 5.22
CA ASP A 6 15.63 13.24 6.39
C ASP A 6 14.19 13.77 6.40
N MET A 7 13.26 13.03 5.79
CA MET A 7 11.85 13.45 5.85
C MET A 7 11.35 13.28 7.29
N PRO A 8 10.83 14.34 7.88
CA PRO A 8 10.30 14.25 9.24
C PRO A 8 9.11 13.31 9.30
N ALA A 9 8.86 12.74 10.49
CA ALA A 9 7.64 11.97 10.76
C ALA A 9 6.43 12.81 10.36
N GLY A 10 5.47 12.21 9.66
CA GLY A 10 4.29 12.90 9.15
C GLY A 10 4.48 13.56 7.79
N ALA A 11 5.64 13.40 7.15
CA ALA A 11 5.86 13.92 5.83
C ALA A 11 4.97 13.23 4.79
N VAL A 12 4.57 13.98 3.76
CA VAL A 12 3.74 13.47 2.67
C VAL A 12 4.63 13.02 1.51
N MET A 13 4.43 11.81 1.04
CA MET A 13 5.03 11.32 -0.20
C MET A 13 3.97 11.37 -1.28
N ASP A 14 4.21 12.19 -2.30
CA ASP A 14 3.31 12.27 -3.45
C ASP A 14 3.53 11.10 -4.41
N VAL A 15 2.69 11.01 -5.44
CA VAL A 15 2.75 9.89 -6.38
C VAL A 15 4.09 9.82 -7.12
N GLU A 16 4.70 10.94 -7.44
CA GLU A 16 6.01 10.95 -8.13
C GLU A 16 7.08 10.35 -7.23
N ARG A 17 7.06 10.69 -5.94
CA ARG A 17 7.99 10.09 -4.97
C ARG A 17 7.72 8.60 -4.80
N ILE A 18 6.47 8.20 -4.70
CA ILE A 18 6.09 6.78 -4.62
C ILE A 18 6.65 6.00 -5.80
N MET A 19 6.54 6.55 -7.02
CA MET A 19 7.05 5.90 -8.23
C MET A 19 8.56 5.75 -8.25
N GLN A 20 9.29 6.56 -7.49
CA GLN A 20 10.73 6.36 -7.30
C GLN A 20 11.02 5.22 -6.32
N MET A 21 10.12 4.97 -5.39
CA MET A 21 10.33 4.02 -4.30
C MET A 21 9.92 2.59 -4.66
N ILE A 22 8.80 2.43 -5.36
CA ILE A 22 8.26 1.11 -5.71
C ILE A 22 8.16 0.96 -7.24
N PRO A 23 8.29 -0.28 -7.76
CA PRO A 23 8.33 -0.50 -9.21
C PRO A 23 6.98 -0.54 -9.90
N HIS A 24 5.91 -0.58 -9.13
CA HIS A 24 4.54 -0.70 -9.64
C HIS A 24 4.18 0.48 -10.56
N ARG A 25 3.45 0.21 -11.66
CA ARG A 25 3.02 1.22 -12.64
C ARG A 25 1.59 0.96 -13.08
N TYR A 26 1.02 1.90 -13.81
CA TYR A 26 -0.30 1.73 -14.42
C TYR A 26 -0.37 0.41 -15.19
N PRO A 27 -1.44 -0.37 -15.04
CA PRO A 27 -2.66 -0.08 -14.28
C PRO A 27 -2.65 -0.64 -12.86
N PHE A 28 -1.50 -1.07 -12.34
CA PHE A 28 -1.41 -1.79 -11.08
C PHE A 28 -0.98 -0.94 -9.88
N LEU A 29 -0.50 0.25 -10.10
CA LEU A 29 -0.16 1.18 -9.00
C LEU A 29 -1.45 1.63 -8.31
N MET A 30 -1.58 1.34 -7.00
CA MET A 30 -2.81 1.52 -6.24
C MET A 30 -2.74 2.64 -5.21
N ILE A 31 -1.62 3.37 -5.11
CA ILE A 31 -1.42 4.35 -4.04
C ILE A 31 -1.14 5.72 -4.64
N ASP A 32 -1.92 6.71 -4.22
CA ASP A 32 -1.79 8.10 -4.67
C ASP A 32 -0.88 8.93 -3.77
N ARG A 33 -0.89 8.65 -2.47
CA ARG A 33 -0.04 9.29 -1.46
C ARG A 33 0.28 8.34 -0.33
N VAL A 34 1.37 8.62 0.38
CA VAL A 34 1.65 7.98 1.65
C VAL A 34 1.95 9.09 2.66
N VAL A 35 1.27 9.05 3.79
CA VAL A 35 1.34 10.06 4.85
C VAL A 35 1.63 9.40 6.19
N ASP A 36 1.93 10.20 7.19
CA ASP A 36 2.12 9.75 8.58
C ASP A 36 3.11 8.59 8.69
N VAL A 37 4.20 8.67 7.93
CA VAL A 37 5.22 7.63 7.94
C VAL A 37 6.08 7.75 9.17
N VAL A 38 6.13 6.67 9.94
CA VAL A 38 7.05 6.53 11.06
C VAL A 38 7.97 5.36 10.75
N ALA A 39 9.24 5.67 10.50
CA ALA A 39 10.22 4.66 10.11
C ALA A 39 10.20 3.47 11.07
N ASP A 40 10.22 2.27 10.51
CA ASP A 40 10.20 1.00 11.23
C ASP A 40 8.95 0.74 12.08
N LYS A 41 7.90 1.56 11.95
CA LYS A 41 6.66 1.40 12.71
C LYS A 41 5.41 1.32 11.86
N SER A 42 5.09 2.39 11.12
CA SER A 42 3.79 2.48 10.44
C SER A 42 3.77 3.52 9.33
N ALA A 43 2.73 3.44 8.51
CA ALA A 43 2.44 4.44 7.48
C ALA A 43 0.97 4.38 7.11
N VAL A 44 0.48 5.41 6.44
CA VAL A 44 -0.89 5.46 5.91
C VAL A 44 -0.82 5.76 4.42
N GLY A 45 -1.30 4.82 3.61
CA GLY A 45 -1.47 5.04 2.17
C GLY A 45 -2.82 5.66 1.88
N ILE A 46 -2.88 6.50 0.86
CA ILE A 46 -4.13 7.08 0.39
C ILE A 46 -4.36 6.64 -1.04
N LYS A 47 -5.54 6.08 -1.30
CA LYS A 47 -5.99 5.75 -2.65
C LYS A 47 -7.33 6.39 -2.91
N ASN A 48 -7.43 7.12 -4.02
CA ASN A 48 -8.70 7.63 -4.51
C ASN A 48 -9.30 6.62 -5.48
N VAL A 49 -10.48 6.10 -5.14
CA VAL A 49 -11.18 5.12 -5.98
C VAL A 49 -12.04 5.89 -6.98
N THR A 50 -11.81 5.64 -8.27
CA THR A 50 -12.56 6.30 -9.34
C THR A 50 -13.15 5.29 -10.31
N ILE A 51 -14.30 5.64 -10.90
CA ILE A 51 -14.92 4.80 -11.94
C ILE A 51 -13.99 4.62 -13.16
N ASN A 52 -12.99 5.48 -13.32
CA ASN A 52 -12.04 5.41 -14.42
C ASN A 52 -10.91 4.42 -14.18
N GLU A 53 -11.17 3.37 -13.41
CA GLU A 53 -10.22 2.27 -13.20
C GLU A 53 -10.68 1.05 -13.98
N TYR A 54 -9.72 0.36 -14.61
CA TYR A 54 -10.00 -0.72 -15.57
C TYR A 54 -10.84 -1.86 -14.99
N PHE A 55 -10.63 -2.18 -13.71
CA PHE A 55 -11.29 -3.36 -13.10
C PHE A 55 -12.80 -3.19 -12.91
N PHE A 56 -13.32 -1.96 -12.91
CA PHE A 56 -14.77 -1.75 -12.77
C PHE A 56 -15.56 -2.18 -14.00
N GLN A 57 -14.92 -2.35 -15.16
CA GLN A 57 -15.60 -2.87 -16.34
C GLN A 57 -16.08 -4.30 -16.15
N GLY A 58 -15.33 -5.09 -15.41
CA GLY A 58 -15.63 -6.50 -15.17
C GLY A 58 -16.12 -6.83 -13.76
N HIS A 59 -15.98 -5.91 -12.83
CA HIS A 59 -16.25 -6.22 -11.42
C HIS A 59 -17.14 -5.14 -10.77
N PHE A 60 -18.39 -5.05 -11.10
CA PHE A 60 -19.18 -5.85 -12.03
C PHE A 60 -19.93 -4.93 -13.00
N PRO A 61 -20.27 -5.38 -14.20
CA PRO A 61 -21.05 -4.54 -15.12
C PRO A 61 -22.31 -3.98 -14.44
N GLY A 62 -22.44 -2.65 -14.43
CA GLY A 62 -23.58 -1.99 -13.81
C GLY A 62 -23.55 -1.94 -12.28
N HIS A 63 -22.54 -2.51 -11.63
CA HIS A 63 -22.41 -2.53 -10.17
C HIS A 63 -20.93 -2.52 -9.77
N ALA A 64 -20.33 -1.33 -9.77
CA ALA A 64 -18.90 -1.17 -9.56
C ALA A 64 -18.52 -1.40 -8.09
N VAL A 65 -17.71 -2.42 -7.83
CA VAL A 65 -17.14 -2.74 -6.52
C VAL A 65 -15.67 -3.02 -6.70
N MET A 66 -14.82 -2.37 -5.91
CA MET A 66 -13.39 -2.64 -5.96
C MET A 66 -13.11 -4.07 -5.49
N PRO A 67 -12.40 -4.90 -6.29
CA PRO A 67 -12.08 -6.25 -5.86
C PRO A 67 -11.33 -6.27 -4.53
N GLY A 68 -11.80 -7.12 -3.61
CA GLY A 68 -11.19 -7.21 -2.28
C GLY A 68 -9.71 -7.53 -2.32
N VAL A 69 -9.30 -8.39 -3.25
CA VAL A 69 -7.88 -8.75 -3.41
C VAL A 69 -7.02 -7.52 -3.75
N LEU A 70 -7.58 -6.51 -4.41
CA LEU A 70 -6.86 -5.28 -4.71
C LEU A 70 -6.77 -4.35 -3.50
N LEU A 71 -7.66 -4.49 -2.52
CA LEU A 71 -7.49 -3.80 -1.23
C LEU A 71 -6.25 -4.33 -0.51
N ILE A 72 -6.03 -5.64 -0.56
CA ILE A 72 -4.83 -6.25 0.02
C ILE A 72 -3.59 -5.79 -0.77
N GLU A 73 -3.70 -5.70 -2.09
CA GLU A 73 -2.60 -5.17 -2.91
C GLU A 73 -2.26 -3.72 -2.52
N ALA A 74 -3.27 -2.89 -2.26
CA ALA A 74 -3.05 -1.52 -1.78
C ALA A 74 -2.32 -1.50 -0.43
N MET A 75 -2.64 -2.44 0.47
CA MET A 75 -1.90 -2.62 1.73
C MET A 75 -0.45 -2.96 1.46
N ALA A 76 -0.19 -3.89 0.53
CA ALA A 76 1.17 -4.32 0.20
C ALA A 76 1.99 -3.19 -0.40
N GLN A 77 1.39 -2.38 -1.27
CA GLN A 77 2.10 -1.26 -1.88
C GLN A 77 2.40 -0.15 -0.87
N THR A 78 1.45 0.15 0.03
CA THR A 78 1.70 1.06 1.15
C THR A 78 2.83 0.54 2.02
N ALA A 79 2.81 -0.75 2.33
CA ALA A 79 3.87 -1.39 3.11
C ALA A 79 5.21 -1.32 2.40
N ALA A 80 5.23 -1.50 1.07
CA ALA A 80 6.46 -1.42 0.29
C ALA A 80 7.09 -0.02 0.39
N VAL A 81 6.28 1.03 0.27
CA VAL A 81 6.76 2.41 0.46
C VAL A 81 7.30 2.59 1.87
N PHE A 82 6.59 2.11 2.87
CA PHE A 82 7.01 2.13 4.27
C PHE A 82 8.35 1.43 4.47
N VAL A 83 8.52 0.23 3.92
CA VAL A 83 9.76 -0.54 4.06
C VAL A 83 10.92 0.17 3.37
N VAL A 84 10.71 0.67 2.16
CA VAL A 84 11.76 1.41 1.41
C VAL A 84 12.16 2.65 2.19
N HIS A 85 11.20 3.39 2.75
CA HIS A 85 11.51 4.55 3.58
C HIS A 85 12.36 4.17 4.79
N THR A 86 12.02 3.06 5.44
CA THR A 86 12.75 2.56 6.62
C THR A 86 14.17 2.14 6.27
N LEU A 87 14.34 1.42 5.15
CA LEU A 87 15.65 0.90 4.74
C LEU A 87 16.56 1.96 4.11
N GLY A 88 15.96 2.95 3.45
CA GLY A 88 16.72 4.03 2.82
C GLY A 88 16.88 3.89 1.31
N PRO A 89 17.66 4.80 0.68
CA PRO A 89 17.70 4.92 -0.79
C PRO A 89 18.13 3.67 -1.55
N ASP A 90 18.95 2.82 -0.95
CA ASP A 90 19.41 1.59 -1.61
C ASP A 90 18.30 0.59 -1.87
N ALA A 91 17.17 0.71 -1.15
CA ALA A 91 16.02 -0.16 -1.33
C ALA A 91 15.07 0.32 -2.42
N GLU A 92 15.25 1.51 -2.96
CA GLU A 92 14.34 2.09 -3.95
C GLU A 92 14.28 1.25 -5.22
N GLY A 93 13.07 0.96 -5.68
CA GLY A 93 12.84 0.22 -6.92
C GLY A 93 12.99 -1.28 -6.82
N LYS A 94 13.25 -1.84 -5.64
CA LYS A 94 13.33 -3.28 -5.45
C LYS A 94 11.97 -3.94 -5.69
N LEU A 95 12.00 -5.23 -6.04
CA LEU A 95 10.79 -6.01 -6.24
C LEU A 95 10.15 -6.38 -4.91
N VAL A 96 8.83 -6.49 -4.91
CA VAL A 96 8.03 -6.81 -3.73
C VAL A 96 7.14 -8.01 -4.05
N TYR A 97 7.29 -9.08 -3.29
CA TYR A 97 6.48 -10.29 -3.46
C TYR A 97 5.73 -10.62 -2.19
N PHE A 98 4.46 -10.94 -2.31
CA PHE A 98 3.73 -11.56 -1.20
C PHE A 98 4.33 -12.92 -0.87
N MET A 99 4.48 -13.18 0.41
CA MET A 99 4.87 -14.49 0.94
C MET A 99 3.67 -15.20 1.57
N SER A 100 2.80 -14.46 2.26
CA SER A 100 1.60 -15.01 2.88
C SER A 100 0.58 -13.91 3.12
N ILE A 101 -0.67 -14.31 3.17
CA ILE A 101 -1.80 -13.46 3.56
C ILE A 101 -2.61 -14.26 4.57
N GLU A 102 -2.82 -13.68 5.76
CA GLU A 102 -3.48 -14.35 6.87
C GLU A 102 -4.66 -13.51 7.36
N ASN A 103 -5.74 -14.18 7.78
CA ASN A 103 -6.87 -13.54 8.45
C ASN A 103 -7.47 -12.36 7.68
N ALA A 104 -7.46 -12.43 6.35
CA ALA A 104 -8.03 -11.37 5.53
C ALA A 104 -9.55 -11.34 5.69
N LYS A 105 -10.09 -10.15 5.98
CA LYS A 105 -11.52 -9.93 6.12
C LYS A 105 -11.95 -8.70 5.32
N PHE A 106 -13.08 -8.84 4.65
CA PHE A 106 -13.68 -7.79 3.83
C PHE A 106 -15.03 -7.48 4.45
N ARG A 107 -15.17 -6.27 5.01
CA ARG A 107 -16.30 -5.92 5.88
C ARG A 107 -17.36 -5.08 5.19
N ARG A 108 -16.94 -4.28 4.20
CA ARG A 108 -17.83 -3.41 3.42
C ARG A 108 -17.34 -3.31 1.99
N PRO A 109 -18.24 -3.19 1.00
CA PRO A 109 -17.82 -2.91 -0.36
C PRO A 109 -17.19 -1.52 -0.46
N VAL A 110 -16.18 -1.44 -1.32
CA VAL A 110 -15.54 -0.17 -1.70
C VAL A 110 -16.00 0.16 -3.11
N VAL A 111 -16.45 1.39 -3.30
CA VAL A 111 -17.07 1.83 -4.55
C VAL A 111 -16.40 3.11 -5.06
N PRO A 112 -16.57 3.43 -6.37
CA PRO A 112 -16.05 4.70 -6.90
C PRO A 112 -16.54 5.90 -6.10
N GLY A 113 -15.63 6.83 -5.82
CA GLY A 113 -15.87 7.99 -4.98
C GLY A 113 -15.33 7.82 -3.56
N ASP A 114 -15.02 6.60 -3.13
CA ASP A 114 -14.40 6.38 -1.84
C ASP A 114 -12.94 6.79 -1.86
N GLN A 115 -12.46 7.33 -0.75
CA GLN A 115 -11.03 7.52 -0.52
C GLN A 115 -10.58 6.53 0.55
N LEU A 116 -9.62 5.70 0.20
CA LEU A 116 -9.08 4.70 1.12
C LEU A 116 -7.94 5.30 1.94
N HIS A 117 -7.98 5.08 3.26
CA HIS A 117 -6.87 5.29 4.16
C HIS A 117 -6.34 3.92 4.56
N VAL A 118 -5.18 3.58 4.04
CA VAL A 118 -4.58 2.24 4.16
C VAL A 118 -3.52 2.29 5.25
N HIS A 119 -3.89 1.86 6.44
CA HIS A 119 -3.01 1.85 7.60
C HIS A 119 -2.19 0.57 7.59
N VAL A 120 -0.87 0.68 7.63
CA VAL A 120 0.01 -0.48 7.76
C VAL A 120 0.89 -0.31 8.99
N THR A 121 1.03 -1.39 9.75
CA THR A 121 1.81 -1.41 10.98
C THR A 121 2.74 -2.62 10.92
N LYS A 122 4.02 -2.39 11.17
CA LYS A 122 4.99 -3.49 11.22
C LYS A 122 4.74 -4.35 12.45
N GLU A 123 4.66 -5.66 12.26
CA GLU A 123 4.67 -6.63 13.34
C GLU A 123 6.09 -7.10 13.63
N ARG A 124 6.82 -7.51 12.58
CA ARG A 124 8.22 -7.93 12.71
C ARG A 124 8.85 -8.02 11.32
N ASN A 125 10.18 -8.12 11.29
CA ASN A 125 10.88 -8.50 10.07
C ASN A 125 12.02 -9.46 10.40
N ARG A 126 12.33 -10.32 9.43
CA ARG A 126 13.47 -11.24 9.50
C ARG A 126 14.16 -11.19 8.15
N GLY A 127 15.33 -10.53 8.11
CA GLY A 127 16.02 -10.31 6.85
C GLY A 127 15.12 -9.55 5.86
N PRO A 128 14.98 -10.06 4.62
CA PRO A 128 14.16 -9.37 3.61
C PRO A 128 12.66 -9.60 3.75
N VAL A 129 12.22 -10.42 4.71
CA VAL A 129 10.80 -10.73 4.90
C VAL A 129 10.23 -9.85 6.01
N TRP A 130 9.16 -9.12 5.67
CA TRP A 130 8.47 -8.19 6.57
C TRP A 130 7.06 -8.67 6.80
N LYS A 131 6.64 -8.74 8.06
CA LYS A 131 5.27 -9.08 8.44
C LYS A 131 4.58 -7.83 8.96
N LEU A 132 3.42 -7.52 8.37
CA LEU A 132 2.68 -6.31 8.66
C LEU A 132 1.19 -6.62 8.85
N TYR A 133 0.54 -5.76 9.61
CA TYR A 133 -0.91 -5.73 9.70
C TYR A 133 -1.42 -4.53 8.89
N GLY A 134 -2.41 -4.76 8.04
CA GLY A 134 -3.03 -3.72 7.24
C GLY A 134 -4.50 -3.55 7.57
N GLU A 135 -4.97 -2.29 7.56
CA GLU A 135 -6.36 -1.96 7.79
C GLU A 135 -6.75 -0.84 6.84
N VAL A 136 -7.76 -1.09 6.00
CA VAL A 136 -8.28 -0.09 5.07
C VAL A 136 -9.52 0.56 5.67
N LYS A 137 -9.54 1.89 5.71
CA LYS A 137 -10.66 2.66 6.22
C LYS A 137 -11.23 3.59 5.15
N VAL A 138 -12.55 3.73 5.16
CA VAL A 138 -13.28 4.74 4.39
C VAL A 138 -14.14 5.52 5.36
N ASP A 139 -13.99 6.84 5.38
CA ASP A 139 -14.73 7.73 6.32
C ASP A 139 -14.61 7.26 7.78
N GLY A 140 -13.43 6.77 8.17
CA GLY A 140 -13.17 6.29 9.52
C GLY A 140 -13.67 4.89 9.84
N HIS A 141 -14.35 4.22 8.90
CA HIS A 141 -14.87 2.85 9.10
C HIS A 141 -13.96 1.84 8.43
N THR A 142 -13.61 0.78 9.15
CA THR A 142 -12.81 -0.32 8.60
C THR A 142 -13.60 -1.09 7.55
N VAL A 143 -13.08 -1.13 6.32
CA VAL A 143 -13.70 -1.87 5.21
C VAL A 143 -13.00 -3.20 4.93
N ALA A 144 -11.71 -3.31 5.28
CA ALA A 144 -10.95 -4.54 5.13
C ALA A 144 -9.74 -4.53 6.07
N ASP A 145 -9.30 -5.72 6.47
CA ASP A 145 -8.05 -5.87 7.21
C ASP A 145 -7.41 -7.23 6.89
N ALA A 146 -6.11 -7.30 7.07
CA ALA A 146 -5.35 -8.54 6.86
C ALA A 146 -3.98 -8.42 7.52
N THR A 147 -3.43 -9.57 7.87
CA THR A 147 -2.01 -9.71 8.19
C THR A 147 -1.33 -10.33 6.99
N PHE A 148 -0.18 -9.81 6.59
CA PHE A 148 0.52 -10.32 5.43
C PHE A 148 2.03 -10.23 5.61
N ALA A 149 2.74 -11.10 4.89
CA ALA A 149 4.20 -11.05 4.82
C ALA A 149 4.61 -10.78 3.38
N ALA A 150 5.59 -9.93 3.21
CA ALA A 150 6.15 -9.56 1.92
C ALA A 150 7.66 -9.66 1.96
N MET A 151 8.25 -10.04 0.83
CA MET A 151 9.68 -10.09 0.65
C MET A 151 10.11 -8.96 -0.26
N ILE A 152 11.13 -8.21 0.17
CA ILE A 152 11.79 -7.18 -0.63
C ILE A 152 13.04 -7.81 -1.22
N ARG A 153 13.22 -7.76 -2.54
CA ARG A 153 14.38 -8.37 -3.18
C ARG A 153 14.85 -7.58 -4.38
N ASP A 154 16.14 -7.78 -4.70
CA ASP A 154 16.77 -7.13 -5.84
C ASP A 154 16.17 -7.62 -7.17
N ARG A 155 16.22 -6.76 -8.18
CA ARG A 155 16.01 -7.17 -9.57
C ARG A 155 17.20 -8.03 -10.02
N GLU A 156 16.90 -9.03 -10.80
CA GLU A 156 17.96 -9.86 -11.42
C GLU A 156 18.29 -9.36 -12.82
#